data_7cb47844978e4a41abc178f7b15b22b7
#
_entry.id   7cb47844978e4a41abc178f7b15b22b7
#
_cell.length_a   1.000
_cell.length_b   1.000
_cell.length_c   1.000
_cell.angle_alpha   90.00
_cell.angle_beta   90.00
_cell.angle_gamma   90.00
#
_symmetry.space_group_name_H-M   'P 1'
#
loop_
_entity.id
_entity.type
_entity.pdbx_description
1 polymer ?
#
loop_
_entity_poly.entity_id
_entity_poly.type
_entity_poly.pdbx_seq_one_letter_code
_entity_poly.pdbx_strand_id
1 'polypeptide(L)'
;MPDIIIEAFQKAFELIFSGNHEVFATVYRSLYVSGLGTLLACLWSIPIAIILGLYSFKGKWIIKGVFNALIGVPTVALGLLLYLLLSKSGEFGFLGLLYTVNGIAVGEALLLTPIIVSFTSSALEAADVQLRDLAKTLGASSLRTNLTIMRETVWSLALAITAAFNRGFGELGIAMIVGVNIFQETRVLTTSIAVFTNLGQFDIAMAYGIILMIIVIAVTLVVNLIEKIKRDEIPEKHSVRDWILVMWR
;
A
#
# COMPACT_ATOMS: atom_id res chain seq x y z
N MET A 1 -25.93 2.59 24.14
CA MET A 1 -25.16 2.46 22.88
C MET A 1 -24.80 3.80 22.23
N PRO A 2 -25.67 4.80 22.09
CA PRO A 2 -25.28 6.12 21.59
C PRO A 2 -24.18 6.78 22.42
N ASP A 3 -24.24 6.61 23.73
CA ASP A 3 -23.28 7.19 24.68
C ASP A 3 -21.84 6.67 24.47
N ILE A 4 -21.67 5.38 24.18
CA ILE A 4 -20.36 4.76 23.93
C ILE A 4 -19.68 5.36 22.70
N ILE A 5 -20.43 5.70 21.65
CA ILE A 5 -19.88 6.31 20.43
C ILE A 5 -19.41 7.74 20.73
N ILE A 6 -20.23 8.50 21.47
CA ILE A 6 -19.89 9.87 21.85
C ILE A 6 -18.66 9.87 22.78
N GLU A 7 -18.63 8.99 23.78
CA GLU A 7 -17.50 8.81 24.67
C GLU A 7 -16.22 8.41 23.90
N ALA A 8 -16.33 7.53 22.89
CA ALA A 8 -15.22 7.12 22.07
C ALA A 8 -14.64 8.29 21.24
N PHE A 9 -15.50 9.15 20.67
CA PHE A 9 -15.03 10.36 19.99
C PHE A 9 -14.35 11.32 20.95
N GLN A 10 -14.94 11.58 22.12
CA GLN A 10 -14.33 12.41 23.15
C GLN A 10 -12.99 11.83 23.59
N LYS A 11 -12.90 10.51 23.79
CA LYS A 11 -11.65 9.83 24.17
C LYS A 11 -10.61 9.91 23.05
N ALA A 12 -11.00 9.78 21.79
CA ALA A 12 -10.08 9.95 20.66
C ALA A 12 -9.50 11.38 20.63
N PHE A 13 -10.34 12.39 20.79
CA PHE A 13 -9.87 13.79 20.90
C PHE A 13 -8.96 14.00 22.10
N GLU A 14 -9.35 13.51 23.27
CA GLU A 14 -8.51 13.58 24.48
C GLU A 14 -7.13 12.94 24.23
N LEU A 15 -7.08 11.73 23.67
CA LEU A 15 -5.84 11.02 23.38
C LEU A 15 -4.94 11.73 22.37
N ILE A 16 -5.55 12.38 21.36
CA ILE A 16 -4.80 13.16 20.36
C ILE A 16 -4.25 14.46 20.98
N PHE A 17 -5.08 15.20 21.73
CA PHE A 17 -4.72 16.52 22.22
C PHE A 17 -3.99 16.51 23.58
N SER A 18 -4.10 15.42 24.37
CA SER A 18 -3.36 15.28 25.63
C SER A 18 -1.85 15.05 25.45
N GLY A 19 -1.39 14.82 24.22
CA GLY A 19 0.01 14.51 23.97
C GLY A 19 0.45 13.15 24.54
N ASN A 20 -0.48 12.20 24.66
CA ASN A 20 -0.18 10.87 25.21
C ASN A 20 0.93 10.18 24.40
N HIS A 21 2.11 10.05 25.02
CA HIS A 21 3.31 9.51 24.39
C HIS A 21 3.09 8.12 23.77
N GLU A 22 2.33 7.23 24.43
CA GLU A 22 2.09 5.87 23.93
C GLU A 22 1.20 5.87 22.67
N VAL A 23 0.19 6.75 22.61
CA VAL A 23 -0.66 6.89 21.42
C VAL A 23 0.16 7.36 20.23
N PHE A 24 0.96 8.41 20.41
CA PHE A 24 1.83 8.91 19.34
C PHE A 24 2.91 7.89 18.93
N ALA A 25 3.49 7.18 19.87
CA ALA A 25 4.43 6.11 19.58
C ALA A 25 3.78 4.96 18.80
N THR A 26 2.53 4.60 19.12
CA THR A 26 1.76 3.57 18.40
C THR A 26 1.39 4.03 16.99
N VAL A 27 0.98 5.29 16.82
CA VAL A 27 0.74 5.90 15.49
C VAL A 27 2.02 5.89 14.66
N TYR A 28 3.14 6.34 15.24
CA TYR A 28 4.43 6.34 14.56
C TYR A 28 4.85 4.94 14.12
N ARG A 29 4.74 3.93 15.02
CA ARG A 29 5.05 2.53 14.68
C ARG A 29 4.17 2.02 13.54
N SER A 30 2.87 2.34 13.55
CA SER A 30 1.95 1.95 12.47
C SER A 30 2.34 2.59 11.14
N LEU A 31 2.63 3.88 11.12
CA LEU A 31 3.10 4.58 9.93
C LEU A 31 4.44 4.05 9.44
N TYR A 32 5.37 3.76 10.36
CA TYR A 32 6.67 3.18 10.03
C TYR A 32 6.52 1.80 9.39
N VAL A 33 5.75 0.90 10.00
CA VAL A 33 5.53 -0.48 9.51
C VAL A 33 4.92 -0.46 8.12
N SER A 34 3.79 0.22 7.95
CA SER A 34 3.09 0.22 6.66
C SER A 34 3.80 1.07 5.60
N GLY A 35 4.49 2.14 6.01
CA GLY A 35 5.36 2.91 5.13
C GLY A 35 6.53 2.08 4.61
N LEU A 36 7.28 1.42 5.51
CA LEU A 36 8.38 0.54 5.14
C LEU A 36 7.89 -0.66 4.32
N GLY A 37 6.79 -1.31 4.73
CA GLY A 37 6.19 -2.42 4.00
C GLY A 37 5.79 -2.03 2.57
N THR A 38 5.17 -0.86 2.41
CA THR A 38 4.81 -0.33 1.08
C THR A 38 6.05 -0.02 0.24
N LEU A 39 7.08 0.62 0.82
CA LEU A 39 8.33 0.90 0.11
C LEU A 39 9.03 -0.37 -0.35
N LEU A 40 9.14 -1.37 0.52
CA LEU A 40 9.69 -2.67 0.15
C LEU A 40 8.87 -3.33 -0.95
N ALA A 41 7.54 -3.36 -0.83
CA ALA A 41 6.67 -3.89 -1.88
C ALA A 41 6.89 -3.18 -3.21
N CYS A 42 6.99 -1.87 -3.24
CA CYS A 42 7.24 -1.09 -4.47
C CYS A 42 8.56 -1.47 -5.14
N LEU A 43 9.61 -1.76 -4.38
CA LEU A 43 10.95 -2.05 -4.89
C LEU A 43 10.96 -3.18 -5.92
N TRP A 44 10.20 -4.24 -5.70
CA TRP A 44 10.11 -5.38 -6.62
C TRP A 44 8.81 -5.41 -7.42
N SER A 45 7.69 -4.92 -6.87
CA SER A 45 6.41 -4.97 -7.55
C SER A 45 6.35 -4.05 -8.77
N ILE A 46 6.96 -2.85 -8.71
CA ILE A 46 6.96 -1.91 -9.85
C ILE A 46 7.70 -2.49 -11.06
N PRO A 47 8.93 -3.02 -10.94
CA PRO A 47 9.58 -3.70 -12.07
C PRO A 47 8.76 -4.87 -12.63
N ILE A 48 8.18 -5.70 -11.77
CA ILE A 48 7.33 -6.82 -12.19
C ILE A 48 6.09 -6.30 -12.94
N ALA A 49 5.43 -5.27 -12.42
CA ALA A 49 4.25 -4.68 -13.04
C ALA A 49 4.56 -4.06 -14.41
N ILE A 50 5.71 -3.41 -14.57
CA ILE A 50 6.18 -2.86 -15.84
C ILE A 50 6.38 -4.00 -16.87
N ILE A 51 7.04 -5.08 -16.48
CA ILE A 51 7.22 -6.25 -17.36
C ILE A 51 5.86 -6.83 -17.76
N LEU A 52 4.96 -7.02 -16.80
CA LEU A 52 3.63 -7.56 -17.06
C LEU A 52 2.71 -6.58 -17.79
N GLY A 53 2.89 -5.27 -17.65
CA GLY A 53 2.08 -4.26 -18.31
C GLY A 53 2.50 -3.99 -19.74
N LEU A 54 3.80 -3.84 -20.00
CA LEU A 54 4.31 -3.34 -21.28
C LEU A 54 4.75 -4.43 -22.27
N TYR A 55 5.10 -5.63 -21.79
CA TYR A 55 5.62 -6.69 -22.65
C TYR A 55 4.60 -7.81 -22.85
N SER A 56 4.60 -8.42 -24.03
CA SER A 56 3.81 -9.60 -24.36
C SER A 56 4.70 -10.83 -24.46
N PHE A 57 4.38 -11.87 -23.69
CA PHE A 57 5.10 -13.14 -23.69
C PHE A 57 4.16 -14.31 -23.35
N LYS A 58 4.59 -15.53 -23.69
CA LYS A 58 3.80 -16.75 -23.42
C LYS A 58 3.63 -16.95 -21.91
N GLY A 59 2.41 -17.17 -21.45
CA GLY A 59 2.12 -17.41 -20.02
C GLY A 59 1.88 -16.13 -19.19
N LYS A 60 1.98 -14.92 -19.75
CA LYS A 60 1.71 -13.65 -19.07
C LYS A 60 0.37 -13.68 -18.31
N TRP A 61 -0.68 -14.16 -18.93
CA TRP A 61 -2.02 -14.21 -18.35
C TRP A 61 -2.09 -15.11 -17.10
N ILE A 62 -1.30 -16.20 -17.08
CA ILE A 62 -1.22 -17.11 -15.91
C ILE A 62 -0.57 -16.36 -14.75
N ILE A 63 0.56 -15.68 -15.00
CA ILE A 63 1.28 -14.92 -13.96
C ILE A 63 0.37 -13.81 -13.40
N LYS A 64 -0.31 -13.06 -14.27
CA LYS A 64 -1.30 -12.06 -13.84
C LYS A 64 -2.44 -12.70 -13.03
N GLY A 65 -2.93 -13.84 -13.48
CA GLY A 65 -3.95 -14.61 -12.76
C GLY A 65 -3.51 -15.01 -11.37
N VAL A 66 -2.25 -15.44 -11.20
CA VAL A 66 -1.65 -15.75 -9.90
C VAL A 66 -1.61 -14.50 -9.00
N PHE A 67 -1.10 -13.36 -9.50
CA PHE A 67 -1.08 -12.14 -8.70
C PHE A 67 -2.49 -11.68 -8.30
N ASN A 68 -3.46 -11.77 -9.23
CA ASN A 68 -4.85 -11.44 -8.92
C ASN A 68 -5.45 -12.37 -7.84
N ALA A 69 -5.15 -13.66 -7.89
CA ALA A 69 -5.60 -14.62 -6.88
C ALA A 69 -4.94 -14.35 -5.51
N LEU A 70 -3.66 -13.96 -5.50
CA LEU A 70 -2.93 -13.65 -4.28
C LEU A 70 -3.45 -12.40 -3.54
N ILE A 71 -4.22 -11.52 -4.18
CA ILE A 71 -4.90 -10.40 -3.49
C ILE A 71 -5.86 -10.91 -2.40
N GLY A 72 -6.48 -12.07 -2.63
CA GLY A 72 -7.41 -12.71 -1.71
C GLY A 72 -6.78 -13.61 -0.64
N VAL A 73 -5.45 -13.66 -0.50
CA VAL A 73 -4.77 -14.53 0.47
C VAL A 73 -5.18 -14.16 1.90
N PRO A 74 -5.61 -15.14 2.74
CA PRO A 74 -5.90 -14.90 4.15
C PRO A 74 -4.65 -14.44 4.90
N THR A 75 -4.70 -13.24 5.47
CA THR A 75 -3.53 -12.60 6.10
C THR A 75 -3.02 -13.34 7.33
N VAL A 76 -3.93 -13.99 8.08
CA VAL A 76 -3.58 -14.83 9.21
C VAL A 76 -2.77 -16.05 8.76
N ALA A 77 -3.15 -16.67 7.62
CA ALA A 77 -2.41 -17.79 7.06
C ALA A 77 -1.02 -17.38 6.57
N LEU A 78 -0.93 -16.21 5.90
CA LEU A 78 0.35 -15.64 5.51
C LEU A 78 1.22 -15.31 6.73
N GLY A 79 0.63 -14.72 7.77
CA GLY A 79 1.32 -14.44 9.04
C GLY A 79 1.87 -15.71 9.70
N LEU A 80 1.10 -16.80 9.70
CA LEU A 80 1.56 -18.08 10.24
C LEU A 80 2.70 -18.70 9.42
N LEU A 81 2.62 -18.63 8.09
CA LEU A 81 3.71 -19.06 7.22
C LEU A 81 4.99 -18.28 7.52
N LEU A 82 4.88 -16.96 7.61
CA LEU A 82 6.01 -16.10 7.95
C LEU A 82 6.57 -16.38 9.35
N TYR A 83 5.71 -16.62 10.32
CA TYR A 83 6.12 -17.03 11.66
C TYR A 83 7.00 -18.28 11.61
N LEU A 84 6.58 -19.31 10.87
CA LEU A 84 7.36 -20.54 10.73
C LEU A 84 8.70 -20.30 10.04
N LEU A 85 8.72 -19.52 8.96
CA LEU A 85 9.93 -19.20 8.21
C LEU A 85 10.93 -18.33 9.00
N LEU A 86 10.43 -17.35 9.77
CA LEU A 86 11.23 -16.39 10.52
C LEU A 86 11.56 -16.86 11.95
N SER A 87 10.99 -18.00 12.42
CA SER A 87 11.30 -18.57 13.72
C SER A 87 12.78 -19.02 13.80
N LYS A 88 13.31 -19.16 15.00
CA LYS A 88 14.72 -19.56 15.22
C LYS A 88 15.07 -20.88 14.53
N SER A 89 14.11 -21.78 14.39
CA SER A 89 14.24 -23.06 13.68
C SER A 89 13.87 -22.99 12.19
N GLY A 90 13.36 -21.85 11.73
CA GLY A 90 12.96 -21.64 10.35
C GLY A 90 14.13 -21.23 9.45
N GLU A 91 13.93 -21.34 8.15
CA GLU A 91 14.96 -21.11 7.13
C GLU A 91 15.52 -19.67 7.16
N PHE A 92 14.70 -18.68 7.54
CA PHE A 92 15.07 -17.25 7.64
C PHE A 92 15.24 -16.78 9.10
N GLY A 93 15.32 -17.70 10.06
CA GLY A 93 15.47 -17.36 11.48
C GLY A 93 16.74 -16.56 11.80
N PHE A 94 17.79 -16.73 10.99
CA PHE A 94 19.05 -15.99 11.12
C PHE A 94 18.89 -14.46 10.90
N LEU A 95 17.79 -14.01 10.26
CA LEU A 95 17.51 -12.59 10.05
C LEU A 95 17.06 -11.88 11.33
N GLY A 96 16.61 -12.62 12.36
CA GLY A 96 16.15 -12.05 13.62
C GLY A 96 14.93 -11.11 13.49
N LEU A 97 14.08 -11.31 12.47
CA LEU A 97 12.96 -10.43 12.17
C LEU A 97 11.69 -10.74 12.97
N LEU A 98 11.56 -11.96 13.49
CA LEU A 98 10.40 -12.33 14.28
C LEU A 98 10.32 -11.47 15.55
N TYR A 99 9.10 -11.03 15.88
CA TYR A 99 8.83 -10.13 17.02
C TYR A 99 9.44 -8.74 16.89
N THR A 100 9.62 -8.26 15.65
CA THR A 100 10.09 -6.90 15.36
C THR A 100 9.15 -6.15 14.44
N VAL A 101 9.16 -4.82 14.49
CA VAL A 101 8.42 -3.97 13.54
C VAL A 101 8.87 -4.20 12.09
N ASN A 102 10.16 -4.51 11.88
CA ASN A 102 10.69 -4.81 10.55
C ASN A 102 10.15 -6.14 10.01
N GLY A 103 9.96 -7.13 10.88
CA GLY A 103 9.33 -8.41 10.50
C GLY A 103 7.88 -8.23 10.07
N ILE A 104 7.12 -7.37 10.78
CA ILE A 104 5.76 -7.01 10.37
C ILE A 104 5.80 -6.33 9.00
N ALA A 105 6.69 -5.35 8.80
CA ALA A 105 6.82 -4.61 7.54
C ALA A 105 7.17 -5.53 6.35
N VAL A 106 8.05 -6.52 6.53
CA VAL A 106 8.35 -7.54 5.50
C VAL A 106 7.11 -8.37 5.18
N GLY A 107 6.35 -8.76 6.20
CA GLY A 107 5.09 -9.48 6.01
C GLY A 107 4.04 -8.65 5.26
N GLU A 108 3.89 -7.38 5.61
CA GLU A 108 3.04 -6.45 4.86
C GLU A 108 3.53 -6.28 3.42
N ALA A 109 4.83 -6.16 3.19
CA ALA A 109 5.38 -6.02 1.85
C ALA A 109 4.98 -7.20 0.92
N LEU A 110 5.01 -8.42 1.42
CA LEU A 110 4.57 -9.60 0.68
C LEU A 110 3.06 -9.56 0.39
N LEU A 111 2.25 -9.14 1.37
CA LEU A 111 0.81 -8.96 1.21
C LEU A 111 0.47 -7.89 0.16
N LEU A 112 1.20 -6.78 0.14
CA LEU A 112 0.94 -5.63 -0.73
C LEU A 112 1.43 -5.85 -2.17
N THR A 113 2.40 -6.73 -2.36
CA THR A 113 2.97 -7.06 -3.67
C THR A 113 1.92 -7.36 -4.75
N PRO A 114 0.97 -8.29 -4.55
CA PRO A 114 -0.01 -8.60 -5.59
C PRO A 114 -0.93 -7.42 -5.91
N ILE A 115 -1.25 -6.56 -4.97
CA ILE A 115 -2.07 -5.37 -5.18
C ILE A 115 -1.35 -4.41 -6.13
N ILE A 116 -0.09 -4.06 -5.80
CA ILE A 116 0.71 -3.13 -6.62
C ILE A 116 0.93 -3.70 -8.01
N VAL A 117 1.31 -4.98 -8.12
CA VAL A 117 1.56 -5.63 -9.41
C VAL A 117 0.30 -5.65 -10.26
N SER A 118 -0.83 -6.09 -9.71
CA SER A 118 -2.08 -6.24 -10.47
C SER A 118 -2.63 -4.90 -10.96
N PHE A 119 -2.72 -3.92 -10.07
CA PHE A 119 -3.30 -2.62 -10.42
C PHE A 119 -2.39 -1.86 -11.37
N THR A 120 -1.08 -1.83 -11.11
CA THR A 120 -0.13 -1.12 -11.98
C THR A 120 -0.03 -1.77 -13.37
N SER A 121 0.07 -3.11 -13.45
CA SER A 121 0.15 -3.78 -14.74
C SER A 121 -1.11 -3.60 -15.56
N SER A 122 -2.28 -3.59 -14.93
CA SER A 122 -3.56 -3.34 -15.60
C SER A 122 -3.70 -1.91 -16.10
N ALA A 123 -3.23 -0.92 -15.31
CA ALA A 123 -3.21 0.47 -15.74
C ALA A 123 -2.27 0.70 -16.92
N LEU A 124 -1.09 0.09 -16.93
CA LEU A 124 -0.13 0.15 -18.04
C LEU A 124 -0.71 -0.48 -19.31
N GLU A 125 -1.41 -1.61 -19.22
CA GLU A 125 -2.06 -2.24 -20.37
C GLU A 125 -3.20 -1.40 -20.92
N ALA A 126 -4.02 -0.81 -20.06
CA ALA A 126 -5.15 0.02 -20.49
C ALA A 126 -4.68 1.27 -21.27
N ALA A 127 -3.58 1.90 -20.83
CA ALA A 127 -2.98 3.03 -21.52
C ALA A 127 -2.25 2.62 -22.81
N ASP A 128 -1.68 1.42 -22.85
CA ASP A 128 -0.88 0.91 -23.97
C ASP A 128 -1.67 0.83 -25.28
N VAL A 129 -2.91 0.38 -25.23
CA VAL A 129 -3.73 0.15 -26.45
C VAL A 129 -3.91 1.42 -27.27
N GLN A 130 -4.17 2.55 -26.63
CA GLN A 130 -4.41 3.83 -27.33
C GLN A 130 -3.11 4.55 -27.73
N LEU A 131 -2.11 4.54 -26.86
CA LEU A 131 -0.86 5.27 -27.07
C LEU A 131 0.09 4.56 -28.03
N ARG A 132 0.09 3.23 -28.06
CA ARG A 132 0.97 2.46 -28.94
C ARG A 132 0.63 2.64 -30.42
N ASP A 133 -0.64 2.64 -30.76
CA ASP A 133 -1.07 2.82 -32.15
C ASP A 133 -0.79 4.25 -32.64
N LEU A 134 -1.00 5.25 -31.78
CA LEU A 134 -0.63 6.63 -32.06
C LEU A 134 0.88 6.79 -32.23
N ALA A 135 1.67 6.20 -31.32
CA ALA A 135 3.13 6.28 -31.37
C ALA A 135 3.71 5.61 -32.64
N LYS A 136 3.16 4.47 -33.06
CA LYS A 136 3.56 3.79 -34.30
C LYS A 136 3.30 4.64 -35.53
N THR A 137 2.14 5.28 -35.61
CA THR A 137 1.79 6.17 -36.76
C THR A 137 2.72 7.38 -36.85
N LEU A 138 3.25 7.82 -35.71
CA LEU A 138 4.21 8.93 -35.60
C LEU A 138 5.68 8.50 -35.73
N GLY A 139 5.97 7.21 -35.92
CA GLY A 139 7.32 6.68 -36.10
C GLY A 139 8.16 6.62 -34.81
N ALA A 140 7.51 6.64 -33.63
CA ALA A 140 8.24 6.55 -32.34
C ALA A 140 8.87 5.17 -32.16
N SER A 141 10.08 5.13 -31.56
CA SER A 141 10.72 3.88 -31.17
C SER A 141 9.96 3.22 -29.99
N SER A 142 10.05 1.89 -29.87
CA SER A 142 9.41 1.15 -28.77
C SER A 142 9.81 1.65 -27.39
N LEU A 143 11.07 2.06 -27.20
CA LEU A 143 11.54 2.61 -25.92
C LEU A 143 10.84 3.94 -25.60
N ARG A 144 10.72 4.86 -26.56
CA ARG A 144 10.02 6.14 -26.37
C ARG A 144 8.54 5.92 -26.08
N THR A 145 7.89 5.01 -26.79
CA THR A 145 6.50 4.62 -26.55
C THR A 145 6.31 4.11 -25.12
N ASN A 146 7.14 3.17 -24.66
CA ASN A 146 7.05 2.63 -23.30
C ASN A 146 7.26 3.70 -22.21
N LEU A 147 8.23 4.61 -22.40
CA LEU A 147 8.46 5.73 -21.47
C LEU A 147 7.25 6.69 -21.43
N THR A 148 6.62 6.96 -22.58
CA THR A 148 5.40 7.78 -22.62
C THR A 148 4.27 7.11 -21.87
N ILE A 149 4.02 5.81 -22.08
CA ILE A 149 3.00 5.05 -21.37
C ILE A 149 3.25 5.10 -19.85
N MET A 150 4.50 4.89 -19.42
CA MET A 150 4.85 4.96 -17.99
C MET A 150 4.59 6.34 -17.39
N ARG A 151 4.86 7.42 -18.14
CA ARG A 151 4.57 8.80 -17.67
C ARG A 151 3.08 9.05 -17.55
N GLU A 152 2.29 8.60 -18.50
CA GLU A 152 0.83 8.74 -18.48
C GLU A 152 0.17 7.95 -17.35
N THR A 153 0.76 6.81 -16.96
CA THR A 153 0.21 5.94 -15.90
C THR A 153 0.75 6.24 -14.50
N VAL A 154 1.59 7.27 -14.34
CA VAL A 154 2.21 7.58 -13.03
C VAL A 154 1.18 7.83 -11.93
N TRP A 155 0.04 8.43 -12.25
CA TRP A 155 -1.03 8.67 -11.30
C TRP A 155 -1.78 7.40 -10.93
N SER A 156 -2.01 6.52 -11.90
CA SER A 156 -2.58 5.19 -11.63
C SER A 156 -1.66 4.36 -10.74
N LEU A 157 -0.34 4.49 -10.92
CA LEU A 157 0.65 3.89 -10.02
C LEU A 157 0.56 4.50 -8.60
N ALA A 158 0.46 5.82 -8.49
CA ALA A 158 0.31 6.48 -7.17
C ALA A 158 -0.96 6.01 -6.44
N LEU A 159 -2.07 5.87 -7.15
CA LEU A 159 -3.31 5.32 -6.59
C LEU A 159 -3.16 3.85 -6.17
N ALA A 160 -2.47 3.02 -6.97
CA ALA A 160 -2.19 1.63 -6.61
C ALA A 160 -1.33 1.52 -5.34
N ILE A 161 -0.31 2.37 -5.20
CA ILE A 161 0.55 2.45 -4.00
C ILE A 161 -0.27 2.92 -2.78
N THR A 162 -1.14 3.93 -2.95
CA THR A 162 -2.01 4.42 -1.87
C THR A 162 -3.00 3.35 -1.41
N ALA A 163 -3.61 2.62 -2.34
CA ALA A 163 -4.49 1.51 -2.03
C ALA A 163 -3.75 0.39 -1.28
N ALA A 164 -2.52 0.06 -1.70
CA ALA A 164 -1.66 -0.88 -1.02
C ALA A 164 -1.31 -0.40 0.40
N PHE A 165 -0.85 0.84 0.56
CA PHE A 165 -0.57 1.42 1.88
C PHE A 165 -1.78 1.35 2.81
N ASN A 166 -2.96 1.77 2.35
CA ASN A 166 -4.19 1.71 3.15
C ASN A 166 -4.55 0.27 3.55
N ARG A 167 -4.32 -0.69 2.65
CA ARG A 167 -4.51 -2.12 2.95
C ARG A 167 -3.54 -2.61 4.02
N GLY A 168 -2.25 -2.23 3.95
CA GLY A 168 -1.23 -2.55 4.96
C GLY A 168 -1.53 -1.87 6.29
N PHE A 169 -1.85 -0.57 6.27
CA PHE A 169 -2.12 0.22 7.48
C PHE A 169 -3.30 -0.32 8.30
N GLY A 170 -4.26 -0.99 7.65
CA GLY A 170 -5.36 -1.70 8.31
C GLY A 170 -5.06 -3.18 8.63
N GLU A 171 -3.82 -3.66 8.44
CA GLU A 171 -3.52 -5.08 8.60
C GLU A 171 -3.37 -5.48 10.07
N LEU A 172 -4.07 -6.54 10.45
CA LEU A 172 -4.06 -7.08 11.82
C LEU A 172 -3.39 -8.46 11.90
N GLY A 173 -3.69 -9.35 10.95
CA GLY A 173 -3.32 -10.77 11.05
C GLY A 173 -1.80 -10.99 11.10
N ILE A 174 -1.07 -10.35 10.20
CA ILE A 174 0.40 -10.41 10.17
C ILE A 174 0.99 -9.73 11.42
N ALA A 175 0.47 -8.55 11.79
CA ALA A 175 0.96 -7.81 12.95
C ALA A 175 0.76 -8.60 14.26
N MET A 176 -0.36 -9.33 14.40
CA MET A 176 -0.63 -10.17 15.57
C MET A 176 0.23 -11.42 15.62
N ILE A 177 0.57 -12.03 14.49
CA ILE A 177 1.31 -13.31 14.48
C ILE A 177 2.81 -13.07 14.46
N VAL A 178 3.29 -12.18 13.59
CA VAL A 178 4.73 -11.91 13.44
C VAL A 178 5.24 -10.95 14.53
N GLY A 179 4.43 -9.95 14.90
CA GLY A 179 4.77 -8.94 15.89
C GLY A 179 4.37 -9.30 17.32
N VAL A 180 3.34 -10.12 17.51
CA VAL A 180 2.82 -10.57 18.83
C VAL A 180 2.38 -9.43 19.76
N ASN A 181 2.18 -8.22 19.22
CA ASN A 181 1.67 -7.06 19.97
C ASN A 181 2.45 -6.72 21.26
N ILE A 182 3.79 -6.74 21.23
CA ILE A 182 4.62 -6.39 22.38
C ILE A 182 4.48 -4.89 22.67
N PHE A 183 4.13 -4.57 23.94
CA PHE A 183 3.98 -3.18 24.38
C PHE A 183 5.27 -2.39 24.18
N GLN A 184 5.16 -1.18 23.63
CA GLN A 184 6.25 -0.27 23.26
C GLN A 184 7.22 -0.75 22.18
N GLU A 185 7.09 -1.98 21.69
CA GLU A 185 7.98 -2.54 20.64
C GLU A 185 7.26 -2.77 19.33
N THR A 186 6.29 -3.69 19.28
CA THR A 186 5.61 -4.10 18.05
C THR A 186 4.12 -3.75 18.01
N ARG A 187 3.60 -3.15 19.10
CA ARG A 187 2.20 -2.70 19.14
C ARG A 187 1.95 -1.61 18.11
N VAL A 188 0.97 -1.85 17.22
CA VAL A 188 0.46 -0.92 16.21
C VAL A 188 -1.01 -0.59 16.47
N LEU A 189 -1.60 0.35 15.71
CA LEU A 189 -2.99 0.79 15.93
C LEU A 189 -3.99 -0.39 15.83
N THR A 190 -3.86 -1.24 14.83
CA THR A 190 -4.76 -2.39 14.61
C THR A 190 -4.67 -3.40 15.74
N THR A 191 -3.47 -3.70 16.23
CA THR A 191 -3.29 -4.62 17.38
C THR A 191 -3.74 -3.99 18.68
N SER A 192 -3.64 -2.66 18.85
CA SER A 192 -4.21 -1.94 20.01
C SER A 192 -5.73 -2.07 20.03
N ILE A 193 -6.41 -1.86 18.90
CA ILE A 193 -7.85 -2.05 18.77
C ILE A 193 -8.26 -3.45 19.25
N ALA A 194 -7.58 -4.48 18.74
CA ALA A 194 -7.88 -5.87 19.09
C ALA A 194 -7.68 -6.15 20.59
N VAL A 195 -6.59 -5.66 21.19
CA VAL A 195 -6.30 -5.86 22.62
C VAL A 195 -7.31 -5.16 23.50
N PHE A 196 -7.60 -3.88 23.27
CA PHE A 196 -8.56 -3.14 24.11
C PHE A 196 -10.00 -3.68 23.93
N THR A 197 -10.36 -4.16 22.75
CA THR A 197 -11.63 -4.88 22.53
C THR A 197 -11.69 -6.15 23.37
N ASN A 198 -10.63 -6.97 23.39
CA ASN A 198 -10.58 -8.20 24.18
C ASN A 198 -10.60 -7.95 25.70
N LEU A 199 -10.08 -6.78 26.14
CA LEU A 199 -10.15 -6.34 27.54
C LEU A 199 -11.50 -5.73 27.92
N GLY A 200 -12.45 -5.61 26.99
CA GLY A 200 -13.76 -4.96 27.22
C GLY A 200 -13.69 -3.44 27.32
N GLN A 201 -12.56 -2.83 26.99
CA GLN A 201 -12.33 -1.36 26.99
C GLN A 201 -12.72 -0.79 25.62
N PHE A 202 -14.02 -0.83 25.31
CA PHE A 202 -14.52 -0.48 23.99
C PHE A 202 -14.34 1.00 23.64
N ASP A 203 -14.37 1.89 24.62
CA ASP A 203 -14.13 3.33 24.47
C ASP A 203 -12.73 3.60 23.92
N ILE A 204 -11.71 2.96 24.51
CA ILE A 204 -10.31 3.07 24.08
C ILE A 204 -10.11 2.40 22.71
N ALA A 205 -10.66 1.20 22.52
CA ALA A 205 -10.57 0.48 21.24
C ALA A 205 -11.14 1.32 20.09
N MET A 206 -12.31 1.91 20.27
CA MET A 206 -12.95 2.79 19.30
C MET A 206 -12.14 4.07 19.07
N ALA A 207 -11.54 4.65 20.11
CA ALA A 207 -10.67 5.82 19.98
C ALA A 207 -9.47 5.52 19.07
N TYR A 208 -8.78 4.39 19.24
CA TYR A 208 -7.72 3.95 18.32
C TYR A 208 -8.25 3.70 16.91
N GLY A 209 -9.46 3.14 16.77
CA GLY A 209 -10.12 2.95 15.47
C GLY A 209 -10.40 4.27 14.75
N ILE A 210 -10.89 5.29 15.47
CA ILE A 210 -11.12 6.63 14.93
C ILE A 210 -9.81 7.26 14.47
N ILE A 211 -8.74 7.16 15.27
CA ILE A 211 -7.42 7.67 14.91
C ILE A 211 -6.92 7.00 13.62
N LEU A 212 -7.04 5.67 13.53
CA LEU A 212 -6.67 4.91 12.34
C LEU A 212 -7.45 5.38 11.10
N MET A 213 -8.77 5.53 11.22
CA MET A 213 -9.62 6.01 10.12
C MET A 213 -9.25 7.43 9.67
N ILE A 214 -9.00 8.35 10.61
CA ILE A 214 -8.59 9.72 10.30
C ILE A 214 -7.29 9.71 9.48
N ILE A 215 -6.31 8.90 9.88
CA ILE A 215 -5.02 8.82 9.18
C ILE A 215 -5.20 8.27 7.76
N VAL A 216 -5.96 7.18 7.58
CA VAL A 216 -6.24 6.59 6.26
C VAL A 216 -6.94 7.59 5.34
N ILE A 217 -7.95 8.27 5.86
CA ILE A 217 -8.69 9.30 5.10
C ILE A 217 -7.76 10.45 4.73
N ALA A 218 -6.98 10.96 5.69
CA ALA A 218 -6.06 12.08 5.47
C ALA A 218 -5.01 11.73 4.40
N VAL A 219 -4.36 10.57 4.48
CA VAL A 219 -3.37 10.12 3.48
C VAL A 219 -4.00 10.02 2.11
N THR A 220 -5.19 9.40 2.00
CA THR A 220 -5.90 9.24 0.74
C THR A 220 -6.30 10.59 0.14
N LEU A 221 -6.82 11.51 0.95
CA LEU A 221 -7.22 12.85 0.49
C LEU A 221 -6.01 13.67 0.03
N VAL A 222 -4.87 13.60 0.73
CA VAL A 222 -3.64 14.30 0.33
C VAL A 222 -3.15 13.79 -1.03
N VAL A 223 -3.12 12.47 -1.24
CA VAL A 223 -2.70 11.91 -2.54
C VAL A 223 -3.65 12.32 -3.65
N ASN A 224 -4.96 12.22 -3.45
CA ASN A 224 -5.97 12.63 -4.43
C ASN A 224 -5.90 14.14 -4.75
N LEU A 225 -5.61 14.97 -3.74
CA LEU A 225 -5.46 16.41 -3.93
C LEU A 225 -4.21 16.73 -4.78
N ILE A 226 -3.08 16.07 -4.49
CA ILE A 226 -1.85 16.23 -5.27
C ILE A 226 -2.07 15.77 -6.72
N GLU A 227 -2.75 14.64 -6.91
CA GLU A 227 -3.13 14.17 -8.25
C GLU A 227 -3.94 15.23 -9.00
N LYS A 228 -5.01 15.73 -8.37
CA LYS A 228 -5.89 16.73 -8.97
C LYS A 228 -5.14 17.99 -9.37
N ILE A 229 -4.34 18.57 -8.45
CA ILE A 229 -3.58 19.79 -8.72
C ILE A 229 -2.65 19.61 -9.93
N LYS A 230 -1.91 18.50 -9.97
CA LYS A 230 -0.98 18.26 -11.08
C LYS A 230 -1.67 17.88 -12.39
N ARG A 231 -2.85 17.28 -12.33
CA ARG A 231 -3.66 16.99 -13.51
C ARG A 231 -4.25 18.28 -14.10
N ASP A 232 -4.67 19.20 -13.26
CA ASP A 232 -5.21 20.50 -13.69
C ASP A 232 -4.09 21.43 -14.21
N GLU A 233 -2.82 21.24 -13.76
CA GLU A 233 -1.65 21.96 -14.30
C GLU A 233 -1.25 21.48 -15.71
N ILE A 234 -1.66 20.27 -16.13
CA ILE A 234 -1.49 19.79 -17.50
C ILE A 234 -2.71 20.29 -18.28
N PRO A 235 -2.59 21.38 -19.09
CA PRO A 235 -3.74 21.88 -19.82
C PRO A 235 -4.30 20.78 -20.71
N GLU A 236 -5.62 20.67 -20.74
CA GLU A 236 -6.44 19.73 -21.55
C GLU A 236 -6.18 19.87 -23.07
N LYS A 237 -5.25 20.74 -23.45
CA LYS A 237 -4.79 21.04 -24.80
C LYS A 237 -3.32 20.69 -25.02
N HIS A 238 -2.93 19.45 -24.76
CA HIS A 238 -1.87 18.95 -25.62
C HIS A 238 -2.50 18.63 -26.98
N SER A 239 -2.53 19.64 -27.84
CA SER A 239 -2.74 19.46 -29.27
C SER A 239 -1.78 18.35 -29.73
N VAL A 240 -2.21 17.53 -30.69
CA VAL A 240 -1.34 16.54 -31.37
C VAL A 240 0.06 17.13 -31.70
N ARG A 241 0.12 18.43 -31.92
CA ARG A 241 1.30 19.22 -32.18
C ARG A 241 2.29 19.27 -30.98
N ASP A 242 1.81 19.33 -29.75
CA ASP A 242 2.67 19.39 -28.55
C ASP A 242 3.23 18.00 -28.23
N TRP A 243 2.48 16.94 -28.51
CA TRP A 243 2.95 15.56 -28.46
C TRP A 243 4.08 15.30 -29.47
N ILE A 244 3.98 15.85 -30.68
CA ILE A 244 5.02 15.78 -31.69
C ILE A 244 6.31 16.45 -31.18
N LEU A 245 6.23 17.61 -30.54
CA LEU A 245 7.39 18.34 -30.04
C LEU A 245 8.08 17.64 -28.85
N VAL A 246 7.35 16.93 -28.00
CA VAL A 246 7.91 16.15 -26.88
C VAL A 246 8.60 14.87 -27.39
N MET A 247 8.13 14.28 -28.49
CA MET A 247 8.75 13.09 -29.08
C MET A 247 10.03 13.38 -29.89
N TRP A 248 10.25 14.62 -30.32
CA TRP A 248 11.43 15.01 -31.11
C TRP A 248 12.52 15.71 -30.29
N ARG A 249 12.32 15.95 -29.01
CA ARG A 249 13.33 16.34 -28.03
C ARG A 249 13.84 15.14 -27.23
#